data_e1b96513e0c21013b3f8fc9c1eb775d8
#
_entry.id   e1b96513e0c21013b3f8fc9c1eb775d8
#
_cell.length_a   1.000
_cell.length_b   1.000
_cell.length_c   1.000
_cell.angle_alpha   90.00
_cell.angle_beta   90.00
_cell.angle_gamma   90.00
#
_symmetry.space_group_name_H-M   'P 1'
#
loop_
_entity.id
_entity.type
_entity.pdbx_description
1 polymer ?
#
loop_
_entity_poly.entity_id
_entity_poly.type
_entity_poly.pdbx_seq_one_letter_code
_entity_poly.pdbx_strand_id
1 'polypeptide(L)'
;MCGIAGVVHLNGSLPSPIVLKAMTDAIAHRGPDGEGQWIEDNVGLGHRRLAIIDLSPAGHQPMITADNRYVLSYNGEVYNFKELRSELEVFGYQFRSQTDSEVVLNALAKWGPKALNRFNGMFAIALWDRKEKTLLLARDRYGIKPLYYGQQGSFIAFGSEQKAILAI
;
A
#
# COMPACT_ATOMS: atom_id res chain seq x y z
N MET A 1 -0.56 -12.74 7.20
CA MET A 1 -1.15 -11.72 6.27
C MET A 1 -0.39 -10.43 6.48
N CYS A 2 -0.06 -9.71 5.42
CA CYS A 2 0.58 -8.40 5.55
C CYS A 2 -0.25 -7.40 6.38
N GLY A 3 0.37 -6.32 6.79
CA GLY A 3 -0.27 -5.20 7.46
C GLY A 3 0.13 -3.88 6.81
N ILE A 4 -0.82 -2.98 6.64
CA ILE A 4 -0.59 -1.62 6.17
C ILE A 4 -0.99 -0.63 7.25
N ALA A 5 -0.29 0.49 7.33
CA ALA A 5 -0.62 1.62 8.18
C ALA A 5 -0.14 2.91 7.52
N GLY A 6 -0.70 4.03 7.90
CA GLY A 6 -0.22 5.31 7.40
C GLY A 6 -0.99 6.51 7.94
N VAL A 7 -0.45 7.67 7.68
CA VAL A 7 -0.99 8.95 8.13
C VAL A 7 -0.80 10.03 7.06
N VAL A 8 -1.77 10.91 6.95
CA VAL A 8 -1.70 12.13 6.12
C VAL A 8 -2.05 13.33 6.97
N HIS A 9 -1.16 14.31 7.01
CA HIS A 9 -1.38 15.57 7.72
C HIS A 9 -2.00 16.61 6.77
N LEU A 10 -3.25 17.01 7.05
CA LEU A 10 -4.00 17.96 6.22
C LEU A 10 -3.46 19.39 6.31
N ASN A 11 -2.68 19.71 7.35
CA ASN A 11 -2.00 21.00 7.53
C ASN A 11 -0.64 21.09 6.82
N GLY A 12 -0.26 20.06 6.05
CA GLY A 12 1.00 20.01 5.31
C GLY A 12 2.24 19.66 6.13
N SER A 13 2.12 19.39 7.44
CA SER A 13 3.28 19.02 8.25
C SER A 13 3.78 17.61 7.95
N LEU A 14 5.10 17.39 8.07
CA LEU A 14 5.74 16.10 7.87
C LEU A 14 5.33 15.11 8.99
N PRO A 15 4.90 13.89 8.67
CA PRO A 15 4.65 12.86 9.67
C PRO A 15 5.92 12.44 10.41
N SER A 16 5.79 12.20 11.71
CA SER A 16 6.91 11.70 12.52
C SER A 16 7.22 10.24 12.17
N PRO A 17 8.49 9.87 11.87
CA PRO A 17 8.89 8.48 11.70
C PRO A 17 8.61 7.61 12.94
N ILE A 18 8.69 8.19 14.13
CA ILE A 18 8.41 7.50 15.41
C ILE A 18 6.92 7.12 15.48
N VAL A 19 6.04 8.04 15.07
CA VAL A 19 4.58 7.80 15.02
C VAL A 19 4.27 6.69 14.02
N LEU A 20 4.81 6.77 12.81
CA LEU A 20 4.60 5.74 11.80
C LEU A 20 5.16 4.38 12.24
N LYS A 21 6.31 4.38 12.95
CA LYS A 21 6.89 3.18 13.53
C LYS A 21 5.95 2.55 14.58
N ALA A 22 5.39 3.35 15.49
CA ALA A 22 4.44 2.86 16.48
C ALA A 22 3.21 2.22 15.83
N MET A 23 2.68 2.84 14.77
CA MET A 23 1.56 2.28 14.00
C MET A 23 1.91 0.92 13.39
N THR A 24 3.08 0.78 12.77
CA THR A 24 3.50 -0.49 12.15
C THR A 24 3.85 -1.54 13.20
N ASP A 25 4.45 -1.17 14.33
CA ASP A 25 4.76 -2.08 15.44
C ASP A 25 3.49 -2.69 16.05
N ALA A 26 2.43 -1.90 16.19
CA ALA A 26 1.14 -2.38 16.68
C ALA A 26 0.57 -3.55 15.84
N ILE A 27 0.97 -3.65 14.56
CA ILE A 27 0.53 -4.70 13.63
C ILE A 27 1.68 -5.63 13.19
N ALA A 28 2.80 -5.68 13.92
CA ALA A 28 3.97 -6.49 13.56
C ALA A 28 3.67 -7.99 13.40
N HIS A 29 2.74 -8.53 14.21
CA HIS A 29 2.29 -9.93 14.14
C HIS A 29 1.68 -10.32 12.79
N ARG A 30 1.23 -9.35 11.97
CA ARG A 30 0.68 -9.60 10.64
C ARG A 30 1.74 -9.93 9.60
N GLY A 31 2.92 -9.37 9.74
CA GLY A 31 4.00 -9.52 8.78
C GLY A 31 5.37 -9.55 9.46
N PRO A 32 5.81 -10.74 9.92
CA PRO A 32 7.05 -10.89 10.67
C PRO A 32 8.30 -10.86 9.77
N ASP A 33 8.15 -11.02 8.45
CA ASP A 33 9.27 -11.23 7.52
C ASP A 33 9.94 -9.91 7.07
N GLY A 34 9.33 -8.78 7.38
CA GLY A 34 9.91 -7.47 7.06
C GLY A 34 9.01 -6.29 7.40
N GLU A 35 9.64 -5.15 7.51
CA GLU A 35 8.96 -3.88 7.66
C GLU A 35 9.50 -2.85 6.69
N GLY A 36 8.66 -1.88 6.35
CA GLY A 36 9.08 -0.74 5.56
C GLY A 36 8.26 0.49 5.89
N GLN A 37 8.92 1.63 5.74
CA GLN A 37 8.32 2.95 5.93
C GLN A 37 8.76 3.86 4.79
N TRP A 38 7.85 4.70 4.37
CA TRP A 38 8.12 5.76 3.42
C TRP A 38 7.42 7.04 3.89
N ILE A 39 8.15 8.13 3.94
CA ILE A 39 7.64 9.43 4.40
C ILE A 39 8.11 10.49 3.41
N GLU A 40 7.18 11.29 2.95
CA GLU A 40 7.44 12.45 2.09
C GLU A 40 6.34 13.48 2.26
N ASP A 41 6.73 14.75 2.27
CA ASP A 41 5.80 15.87 2.47
C ASP A 41 4.90 15.66 3.70
N ASN A 42 3.63 15.53 3.47
CA ASN A 42 2.62 15.39 4.53
C ASN A 42 2.05 13.96 4.66
N VAL A 43 2.68 12.97 4.03
CA VAL A 43 2.21 11.58 4.05
C VAL A 43 3.27 10.62 4.55
N GLY A 44 2.85 9.64 5.35
CA GLY A 44 3.63 8.49 5.77
C GLY A 44 2.90 7.19 5.46
N LEU A 45 3.57 6.27 4.78
CA LEU A 45 3.08 4.92 4.48
C LEU A 45 3.96 3.89 5.16
N GLY A 46 3.35 2.93 5.85
CA GLY A 46 4.04 1.85 6.53
C GLY A 46 3.51 0.48 6.10
N HIS A 47 4.38 -0.52 6.16
CA HIS A 47 4.06 -1.89 5.78
C HIS A 47 4.72 -2.92 6.70
N ARG A 48 3.99 -3.99 7.01
CA ARG A 48 4.50 -5.23 7.62
C ARG A 48 4.31 -6.37 6.65
N ARG A 49 5.41 -7.02 6.27
CA ARG A 49 5.44 -8.02 5.20
C ARG A 49 5.35 -9.44 5.74
N LEU A 50 4.43 -10.21 5.18
CA LEU A 50 4.48 -11.67 5.15
C LEU A 50 4.84 -12.07 3.71
N ALA A 51 6.02 -12.63 3.52
CA ALA A 51 6.53 -13.01 2.20
C ALA A 51 5.94 -14.36 1.78
N ILE A 52 5.22 -14.41 0.65
CA ILE A 52 4.56 -15.63 0.18
C ILE A 52 4.96 -15.96 -1.26
N ILE A 53 4.71 -15.06 -2.23
CA ILE A 53 4.92 -15.32 -3.67
C ILE A 53 6.38 -15.11 -4.04
N ASP A 54 6.99 -14.05 -3.57
CA ASP A 54 8.38 -13.70 -3.83
C ASP A 54 9.07 -13.44 -2.50
N LEU A 55 10.03 -14.28 -2.13
CA LEU A 55 10.77 -14.17 -0.87
C LEU A 55 11.94 -13.18 -0.95
N SER A 56 12.23 -12.66 -2.15
CA SER A 56 13.32 -11.72 -2.36
C SER A 56 13.01 -10.32 -1.83
N PRO A 57 14.02 -9.47 -1.67
CA PRO A 57 13.83 -8.05 -1.34
C PRO A 57 13.01 -7.27 -2.38
N ALA A 58 12.86 -7.77 -3.62
CA ALA A 58 12.10 -7.10 -4.67
C ALA A 58 10.60 -6.93 -4.35
N GLY A 59 10.07 -7.76 -3.43
CA GLY A 59 8.70 -7.61 -2.91
C GLY A 59 8.57 -6.66 -1.71
N HIS A 60 9.60 -5.87 -1.39
CA HIS A 60 9.55 -4.90 -0.29
C HIS A 60 8.51 -3.80 -0.54
N GLN A 61 7.86 -3.36 0.54
CA GLN A 61 6.89 -2.28 0.51
C GLN A 61 7.15 -1.28 1.66
N PRO A 62 6.76 -0.01 1.51
CA PRO A 62 6.03 0.59 0.38
C PRO A 62 6.81 0.51 -0.93
N MET A 63 6.10 0.16 -2.01
CA MET A 63 6.67 -0.03 -3.34
C MET A 63 6.45 1.21 -4.20
N ILE A 64 7.44 1.58 -5.02
CA ILE A 64 7.43 2.80 -5.81
C ILE A 64 7.50 2.45 -7.30
N THR A 65 6.70 3.12 -8.15
CA THR A 65 6.78 2.98 -9.61
C THR A 65 8.14 3.43 -10.16
N ALA A 66 8.53 2.92 -11.32
CA ALA A 66 9.81 3.24 -11.96
C ALA A 66 9.99 4.75 -12.26
N ASP A 67 8.90 5.47 -12.53
CA ASP A 67 8.88 6.93 -12.72
C ASP A 67 8.81 7.72 -11.40
N ASN A 68 8.84 7.05 -10.26
CA ASN A 68 8.73 7.61 -8.91
C ASN A 68 7.43 8.38 -8.62
N ARG A 69 6.37 8.19 -9.41
CA ARG A 69 5.12 8.92 -9.23
C ARG A 69 4.23 8.31 -8.15
N TYR A 70 4.10 6.99 -8.13
CA TYR A 70 3.17 6.32 -7.22
C TYR A 70 3.91 5.52 -6.16
N VAL A 71 3.37 5.56 -4.93
CA VAL A 71 3.86 4.77 -3.79
C VAL A 71 2.72 3.94 -3.23
N LEU A 72 2.92 2.62 -3.16
CA LEU A 72 1.92 1.64 -2.76
C LEU A 72 2.29 0.98 -1.42
N SER A 73 1.35 0.95 -0.49
CA SER A 73 1.32 -0.01 0.61
C SER A 73 0.08 -0.91 0.43
N TYR A 74 0.29 -2.22 0.36
CA TYR A 74 -0.70 -3.19 -0.08
C TYR A 74 -0.69 -4.44 0.79
N ASN A 75 -1.88 -4.86 1.21
CA ASN A 75 -2.13 -6.13 1.86
C ASN A 75 -3.21 -6.88 1.09
N GLY A 76 -2.84 -7.88 0.30
CA GLY A 76 -3.80 -8.57 -0.54
C GLY A 76 -3.22 -9.74 -1.30
N GLU A 77 -4.06 -10.25 -2.19
CA GLU A 77 -3.71 -11.23 -3.20
C GLU A 77 -4.66 -11.03 -4.39
N VAL A 78 -4.11 -10.64 -5.53
CA VAL A 78 -4.85 -10.49 -6.80
C VAL A 78 -4.56 -11.72 -7.66
N TYR A 79 -5.49 -12.66 -7.73
CA TYR A 79 -5.31 -13.99 -8.32
C TYR A 79 -5.03 -13.95 -9.82
N ASN A 80 -5.61 -13.00 -10.53
CA ASN A 80 -5.41 -12.81 -11.98
C ASN A 80 -4.23 -11.87 -12.31
N PHE A 81 -3.22 -11.80 -11.40
CA PHE A 81 -2.09 -10.89 -11.61
C PHE A 81 -1.23 -11.26 -12.83
N LYS A 82 -1.17 -12.54 -13.21
CA LYS A 82 -0.40 -12.98 -14.38
C LYS A 82 -0.96 -12.46 -15.69
N GLU A 83 -2.29 -12.50 -15.83
CA GLU A 83 -3.01 -11.95 -16.99
C GLU A 83 -2.86 -10.44 -17.07
N LEU A 84 -3.01 -9.75 -15.93
CA LEU A 84 -2.82 -8.30 -15.85
C LEU A 84 -1.37 -7.90 -16.14
N ARG A 85 -0.39 -8.69 -15.68
CA ARG A 85 1.02 -8.50 -15.98
C ARG A 85 1.28 -8.57 -17.48
N SER A 86 0.81 -9.63 -18.15
CA SER A 86 0.99 -9.80 -19.59
C SER A 86 0.39 -8.64 -20.38
N GLU A 87 -0.77 -8.13 -19.96
CA GLU A 87 -1.38 -6.97 -20.58
C GLU A 87 -0.55 -5.69 -20.36
N LEU A 88 -0.03 -5.48 -19.15
CA LEU A 88 0.82 -4.32 -18.85
C LEU A 88 2.15 -4.37 -19.62
N GLU A 89 2.71 -5.56 -19.83
CA GLU A 89 3.91 -5.75 -20.64
C GLU A 89 3.69 -5.31 -22.11
N VAL A 90 2.49 -5.53 -22.67
CA VAL A 90 2.11 -5.00 -24.00
C VAL A 90 2.12 -3.47 -24.02
N PHE A 91 1.81 -2.81 -22.91
CA PHE A 91 1.92 -1.35 -22.75
C PHE A 91 3.33 -0.86 -22.41
N GLY A 92 4.33 -1.75 -22.39
CA GLY A 92 5.72 -1.41 -22.15
C GLY A 92 6.16 -1.38 -20.69
N TYR A 93 5.31 -1.84 -19.75
CA TYR A 93 5.70 -1.96 -18.35
C TYR A 93 6.71 -3.08 -18.16
N GLN A 94 7.73 -2.81 -17.35
CA GLN A 94 8.74 -3.79 -16.95
C GLN A 94 8.59 -4.10 -15.47
N PHE A 95 8.83 -5.34 -15.09
CA PHE A 95 8.67 -5.83 -13.73
C PHE A 95 10.01 -6.30 -13.16
N ARG A 96 10.27 -5.96 -11.89
CA ARG A 96 11.49 -6.31 -11.15
C ARG A 96 11.28 -7.49 -10.21
N SER A 97 10.02 -7.76 -9.85
CA SER A 97 9.62 -8.82 -8.93
C SER A 97 8.65 -9.80 -9.57
N GLN A 98 8.39 -10.90 -8.89
CA GLN A 98 7.36 -11.86 -9.26
C GLN A 98 6.06 -11.66 -8.45
N THR A 99 5.95 -10.53 -7.71
CA THR A 99 4.81 -10.27 -6.83
C THR A 99 3.59 -9.77 -7.60
N ASP A 100 2.41 -10.09 -7.10
CA ASP A 100 1.17 -9.44 -7.49
C ASP A 100 1.15 -7.96 -7.09
N SER A 101 1.86 -7.58 -6.01
CA SER A 101 1.94 -6.21 -5.52
C SER A 101 2.46 -5.23 -6.58
N GLU A 102 3.51 -5.63 -7.32
CA GLU A 102 4.05 -4.80 -8.41
C GLU A 102 3.08 -4.69 -9.59
N VAL A 103 2.32 -5.75 -9.85
CA VAL A 103 1.26 -5.72 -10.87
C VAL A 103 0.12 -4.80 -10.45
N VAL A 104 -0.31 -4.86 -9.19
CA VAL A 104 -1.33 -3.96 -8.63
C VAL A 104 -0.88 -2.50 -8.71
N LEU A 105 0.37 -2.20 -8.35
CA LEU A 105 0.94 -0.86 -8.44
C LEU A 105 0.90 -0.33 -9.88
N ASN A 106 1.42 -1.11 -10.83
CA ASN A 106 1.48 -0.71 -12.24
C ASN A 106 0.09 -0.64 -12.89
N ALA A 107 -0.85 -1.51 -12.50
CA ALA A 107 -2.23 -1.45 -12.93
C ALA A 107 -2.93 -0.16 -12.48
N LEU A 108 -2.73 0.22 -11.22
CA LEU A 108 -3.25 1.48 -10.69
C LEU A 108 -2.58 2.70 -11.33
N ALA A 109 -1.29 2.64 -11.63
CA ALA A 109 -0.59 3.69 -12.37
C ALA A 109 -1.14 3.85 -13.79
N LYS A 110 -1.48 2.74 -14.48
CA LYS A 110 -1.97 2.74 -15.85
C LYS A 110 -3.43 3.15 -15.97
N TRP A 111 -4.31 2.57 -15.13
CA TRP A 111 -5.76 2.68 -15.28
C TRP A 111 -6.42 3.50 -14.17
N GLY A 112 -5.64 4.00 -13.21
CA GLY A 112 -6.16 4.71 -12.05
C GLY A 112 -7.12 3.83 -11.21
N PRO A 113 -8.12 4.44 -10.54
CA PRO A 113 -9.08 3.69 -9.71
C PRO A 113 -9.90 2.66 -10.50
N LYS A 114 -10.01 2.78 -11.84
CA LYS A 114 -10.69 1.79 -12.70
C LYS A 114 -10.00 0.42 -12.69
N ALA A 115 -8.71 0.35 -12.33
CA ALA A 115 -7.99 -0.90 -12.13
C ALA A 115 -8.66 -1.82 -11.11
N LEU A 116 -9.30 -1.25 -10.06
CA LEU A 116 -9.99 -2.00 -9.02
C LEU A 116 -11.09 -2.93 -9.56
N ASN A 117 -11.73 -2.54 -10.67
CA ASN A 117 -12.76 -3.37 -11.33
C ASN A 117 -12.18 -4.55 -12.10
N ARG A 118 -10.88 -4.55 -12.32
CA ARG A 118 -10.16 -5.60 -13.06
C ARG A 118 -9.54 -6.64 -12.13
N PHE A 119 -9.43 -6.33 -10.85
CA PHE A 119 -8.84 -7.23 -9.86
C PHE A 119 -9.82 -8.33 -9.46
N ASN A 120 -9.39 -9.57 -9.64
CA ASN A 120 -10.01 -10.73 -9.03
C ASN A 120 -9.16 -11.12 -7.81
N GLY A 121 -9.63 -10.76 -6.60
CA GLY A 121 -8.82 -10.97 -5.41
C GLY A 121 -9.38 -10.29 -4.18
N MET A 122 -8.57 -10.31 -3.13
CA MET A 122 -8.83 -9.71 -1.84
C MET A 122 -7.72 -8.72 -1.50
N PHE A 123 -8.08 -7.49 -1.14
CA PHE A 123 -7.07 -6.45 -0.96
C PHE A 123 -7.49 -5.30 -0.03
N ALA A 124 -6.47 -4.73 0.61
CA ALA A 124 -6.47 -3.40 1.20
C ALA A 124 -5.30 -2.63 0.59
N ILE A 125 -5.58 -1.47 0.04
CA ILE A 125 -4.66 -0.65 -0.76
C ILE A 125 -4.58 0.74 -0.15
N ALA A 126 -3.35 1.26 -0.02
CA ALA A 126 -3.05 2.66 0.17
C ALA A 126 -2.07 3.08 -0.94
N LEU A 127 -2.53 3.89 -1.88
CA LEU A 127 -1.74 4.40 -3.00
C LEU A 127 -1.63 5.92 -2.91
N TRP A 128 -0.42 6.42 -2.85
CA TRP A 128 -0.11 7.84 -2.89
C TRP A 128 0.34 8.25 -4.30
N ASP A 129 -0.32 9.27 -4.88
CA ASP A 129 0.13 9.93 -6.10
C ASP A 129 0.93 11.18 -5.70
N ARG A 130 2.25 11.13 -5.86
CA ARG A 130 3.18 12.20 -5.51
C ARG A 130 2.98 13.47 -6.34
N LYS A 131 2.46 13.33 -7.57
CA LYS A 131 2.20 14.45 -8.47
C LYS A 131 0.91 15.18 -8.11
N GLU A 132 -0.19 14.42 -7.96
CA GLU A 132 -1.51 14.99 -7.67
C GLU A 132 -1.75 15.21 -6.17
N LYS A 133 -0.80 14.76 -5.30
CA LYS A 133 -0.90 14.82 -3.83
C LYS A 133 -2.20 14.21 -3.31
N THR A 134 -2.57 13.06 -3.85
CA THR A 134 -3.80 12.35 -3.49
C THR A 134 -3.49 10.96 -2.92
N LEU A 135 -4.25 10.59 -1.88
CA LEU A 135 -4.24 9.24 -1.29
C LEU A 135 -5.51 8.50 -1.72
N LEU A 136 -5.33 7.38 -2.42
CA LEU A 136 -6.39 6.40 -2.66
C LEU A 136 -6.33 5.32 -1.58
N LEU A 137 -7.39 5.20 -0.79
CA LEU A 137 -7.64 4.05 0.08
C LEU A 137 -8.72 3.18 -0.57
N ALA A 138 -8.42 1.89 -0.75
CA ALA A 138 -9.37 0.95 -1.35
C ALA A 138 -9.35 -0.39 -0.62
N ARG A 139 -10.53 -1.02 -0.57
CA ARG A 139 -10.74 -2.33 0.05
C ARG A 139 -11.54 -3.21 -0.89
N ASP A 140 -11.29 -4.51 -0.87
CA ASP A 140 -12.05 -5.46 -1.67
C ASP A 140 -13.55 -5.45 -1.32
N ARG A 141 -14.39 -5.91 -2.28
CA ARG A 141 -15.86 -5.80 -2.20
C ARG A 141 -16.48 -6.48 -0.97
N TYR A 142 -15.84 -7.55 -0.51
CA TYR A 142 -16.32 -8.33 0.64
C TYR A 142 -15.62 -7.95 1.95
N GLY A 143 -14.64 -7.05 1.88
CA GLY A 143 -13.86 -6.63 3.03
C GLY A 143 -13.02 -7.74 3.64
N ILE A 144 -12.55 -8.68 2.84
CA ILE A 144 -11.73 -9.82 3.31
C ILE A 144 -10.42 -9.31 3.90
N LYS A 145 -9.79 -8.33 3.25
CA LYS A 145 -8.62 -7.65 3.83
C LYS A 145 -9.09 -6.43 4.62
N PRO A 146 -8.83 -6.38 5.93
CA PRO A 146 -9.30 -5.28 6.75
C PRO A 146 -8.58 -3.97 6.40
N LEU A 147 -9.34 -2.89 6.39
CA LEU A 147 -8.86 -1.51 6.27
C LEU A 147 -9.77 -0.61 7.09
N TYR A 148 -9.18 0.08 8.05
CA TYR A 148 -9.82 1.07 8.90
C TYR A 148 -9.18 2.43 8.62
N TYR A 149 -9.94 3.49 8.74
CA TYR A 149 -9.44 4.86 8.71
C TYR A 149 -10.24 5.75 9.65
N GLY A 150 -9.61 6.81 10.09
CA GLY A 150 -10.23 7.84 10.94
C GLY A 150 -9.55 9.18 10.71
N GLN A 151 -10.29 10.24 11.02
CA GLN A 151 -9.77 11.60 11.01
C GLN A 151 -9.87 12.18 12.42
N GLN A 152 -8.78 12.81 12.85
CA GLN A 152 -8.75 13.58 14.10
C GLN A 152 -8.00 14.89 13.86
N GLY A 153 -8.69 16.01 14.09
CA GLY A 153 -8.11 17.33 13.83
C GLY A 153 -7.60 17.46 12.39
N SER A 154 -6.31 17.73 12.26
CA SER A 154 -5.65 17.98 10.99
C SER A 154 -4.96 16.74 10.37
N PHE A 155 -5.24 15.54 10.84
CA PHE A 155 -4.68 14.34 10.22
C PHE A 155 -5.69 13.25 9.97
N ILE A 156 -5.43 12.43 8.95
CA ILE A 156 -6.12 11.19 8.64
C ILE A 156 -5.14 10.06 8.91
N ALA A 157 -5.56 9.05 9.69
CA ALA A 157 -4.81 7.82 9.91
C ALA A 157 -5.57 6.63 9.36
N PHE A 158 -4.83 5.61 8.87
CA PHE A 158 -5.41 4.36 8.41
C PHE A 158 -4.55 3.17 8.80
N GLY A 159 -5.16 1.98 8.81
CA GLY A 159 -4.44 0.75 9.10
C GLY A 159 -5.26 -0.51 8.89
N SER A 160 -4.55 -1.63 8.79
CA SER A 160 -5.16 -2.95 8.71
C SER A 160 -5.93 -3.34 9.99
N GLU A 161 -5.58 -2.74 11.12
CA GLU A 161 -6.26 -2.96 12.41
C GLU A 161 -6.41 -1.63 13.16
N GLN A 162 -7.49 -1.50 13.94
CA GLN A 162 -7.78 -0.28 14.69
C GLN A 162 -6.63 0.12 15.62
N LYS A 163 -5.94 -0.86 16.23
CA LYS A 163 -4.83 -0.58 17.15
C LYS A 163 -3.63 0.12 16.47
N ALA A 164 -3.49 0.00 15.14
CA ALA A 164 -2.49 0.80 14.42
C ALA A 164 -2.86 2.30 14.45
N ILE A 165 -4.16 2.62 14.35
CA ILE A 165 -4.64 4.00 14.41
C ILE A 165 -4.59 4.52 15.85
N LEU A 166 -4.89 3.67 16.83
CA LEU A 166 -4.90 4.04 18.26
C LEU A 166 -3.49 4.14 18.86
N ALA A 167 -2.45 3.80 18.14
CA ALA A 167 -1.06 3.92 18.57
C ALA A 167 -0.50 5.36 18.50
N ILE A 168 -1.34 6.32 18.04
CA ILE A 168 -0.98 7.73 17.83
C ILE A 168 -1.95 8.67 18.50
#